data_08e4cd97974752b70188469b19355549
#
_entry.id   08e4cd97974752b70188469b19355549
#
_cell.length_a   1.000
_cell.length_b   1.000
_cell.length_c   1.000
_cell.angle_alpha   90.00
_cell.angle_beta   90.00
_cell.angle_gamma   90.00
#
_symmetry.space_group_name_H-M   'P 1'
#
loop_
_entity.id
_entity.type
_entity.pdbx_description
1 polymer ?
#
loop_
_entity_poly.entity_id
_entity_poly.type
_entity_poly.pdbx_seq_one_letter_code
_entity_poly.pdbx_strand_id
1 'polypeptide(L)'
;GDALSRIWQKGSLSFSGIHNIGESIKRLEIGSTLGTGELLRIDSLLKVALRVKTFSRRDDEAERDSLDDMFETIEPLTNLKNDIERCIISEDEIADDASANLKNIRRQMKITNDRVHSQLSSLINSQSGHTYLQDALITMRDGRYCVPVKQEYRGNVNGIIHDQSSTGSTLFIEPAAV
;
A
#
# COMPACT_ATOMS: atom_id res chain seq x y z
N GLY A 1 -20.69 -42.08 4.12
CA GLY A 1 -20.43 -41.64 2.74
C GLY A 1 -19.03 -40.99 2.63
N ASP A 2 -18.56 -40.81 1.40
CA ASP A 2 -17.18 -40.46 1.05
C ASP A 2 -16.64 -39.18 1.75
N ALA A 3 -17.47 -38.16 1.88
CA ALA A 3 -17.12 -36.94 2.60
C ALA A 3 -16.73 -37.22 4.06
N LEU A 4 -17.49 -38.07 4.74
CA LEU A 4 -17.21 -38.43 6.13
C LEU A 4 -15.92 -39.26 6.22
N SER A 5 -15.70 -40.19 5.29
CA SER A 5 -14.47 -40.97 5.21
C SER A 5 -13.25 -40.09 5.01
N ARG A 6 -13.31 -39.08 4.15
CA ARG A 6 -12.22 -38.12 3.94
C ARG A 6 -11.95 -37.26 5.19
N ILE A 7 -13.01 -36.81 5.87
CA ILE A 7 -12.86 -36.04 7.14
C ILE A 7 -12.18 -36.88 8.22
N TRP A 8 -12.54 -38.18 8.30
CA TRP A 8 -11.91 -39.07 9.27
C TRP A 8 -10.44 -39.34 8.99
N GLN A 9 -10.05 -39.39 7.72
CA GLN A 9 -8.65 -39.62 7.29
C GLN A 9 -7.78 -38.38 7.37
N LYS A 10 -8.31 -37.20 7.02
CA LYS A 10 -7.56 -35.97 6.79
C LYS A 10 -7.93 -34.81 7.73
N GLY A 11 -8.93 -34.99 8.56
CA GLY A 11 -9.50 -33.93 9.37
C GLY A 11 -10.53 -33.08 8.64
N SER A 12 -11.05 -32.06 9.31
CA SER A 12 -12.08 -31.16 8.74
C SER A 12 -11.49 -30.16 7.76
N LEU A 13 -12.21 -29.86 6.69
CA LEU A 13 -11.88 -28.84 5.73
C LEU A 13 -12.59 -27.52 6.11
N SER A 14 -11.85 -26.44 6.24
CA SER A 14 -12.40 -25.11 6.48
C SER A 14 -12.67 -24.37 5.17
N PHE A 15 -13.87 -23.82 5.05
CA PHE A 15 -14.30 -22.95 3.95
C PHE A 15 -14.30 -21.45 4.33
N SER A 16 -13.72 -21.11 5.48
CA SER A 16 -13.59 -19.73 5.91
C SER A 16 -12.75 -18.92 4.92
N GLY A 17 -13.21 -17.72 4.59
CA GLY A 17 -12.58 -16.84 3.59
C GLY A 17 -13.19 -16.91 2.19
N ILE A 18 -14.29 -17.62 2.01
CA ILE A 18 -15.06 -17.54 0.76
C ILE A 18 -15.83 -16.23 0.71
N HIS A 19 -15.63 -15.50 -0.38
CA HIS A 19 -16.33 -14.27 -0.71
C HIS A 19 -17.02 -14.40 -2.06
N ASN A 20 -18.21 -13.79 -2.19
CA ASN A 20 -18.83 -13.65 -3.50
C ASN A 20 -18.11 -12.58 -4.31
N ILE A 21 -17.47 -13.00 -5.41
CA ILE A 21 -16.74 -12.14 -6.33
C ILE A 21 -17.48 -11.88 -7.64
N GLY A 22 -18.75 -12.28 -7.75
CA GLY A 22 -19.52 -12.19 -8.98
C GLY A 22 -19.63 -10.78 -9.55
N GLU A 23 -19.80 -9.78 -8.69
CA GLU A 23 -19.82 -8.37 -9.12
C GLU A 23 -18.45 -7.89 -9.62
N SER A 24 -17.35 -8.33 -9.00
CA SER A 24 -15.99 -8.02 -9.47
C SER A 24 -15.74 -8.62 -10.86
N ILE A 25 -16.20 -9.85 -11.11
CA ILE A 25 -16.10 -10.50 -12.44
C ILE A 25 -16.88 -9.69 -13.47
N LYS A 26 -18.14 -9.33 -13.20
CA LYS A 26 -18.97 -8.53 -14.13
C LYS A 26 -18.31 -7.17 -14.46
N ARG A 27 -17.68 -6.53 -13.48
CA ARG A 27 -16.94 -5.28 -13.68
C ARG A 27 -15.75 -5.47 -14.61
N LEU A 28 -15.01 -6.57 -14.47
CA LEU A 28 -13.90 -6.90 -15.38
C LEU A 28 -14.39 -7.17 -16.81
N GLU A 29 -15.52 -7.86 -16.97
CA GLU A 29 -16.11 -8.14 -18.29
C GLU A 29 -16.45 -6.88 -19.09
N ILE A 30 -16.82 -5.79 -18.40
CA ILE A 30 -17.08 -4.48 -19.02
C ILE A 30 -15.85 -3.58 -19.06
N GLY A 31 -14.65 -4.12 -18.78
CA GLY A 31 -13.39 -3.38 -18.86
C GLY A 31 -13.07 -2.47 -17.66
N SER A 32 -13.76 -2.62 -16.54
CA SER A 32 -13.43 -1.89 -15.31
C SER A 32 -12.21 -2.49 -14.61
N THR A 33 -11.54 -1.66 -13.80
CA THR A 33 -10.47 -2.11 -12.90
C THR A 33 -11.02 -2.45 -11.53
N LEU A 34 -10.34 -3.34 -10.80
CA LEU A 34 -10.66 -3.71 -9.42
C LEU A 34 -9.79 -2.91 -8.44
N GLY A 35 -10.36 -2.57 -7.29
CA GLY A 35 -9.63 -1.99 -6.18
C GLY A 35 -8.88 -3.05 -5.35
N THR A 36 -8.01 -2.59 -4.46
CA THR A 36 -7.22 -3.44 -3.56
C THR A 36 -8.08 -4.37 -2.72
N GLY A 37 -9.16 -3.86 -2.12
CA GLY A 37 -10.08 -4.68 -1.32
C GLY A 37 -10.80 -5.76 -2.12
N GLU A 38 -11.11 -5.53 -3.40
CA GLU A 38 -11.67 -6.55 -4.30
C GLU A 38 -10.64 -7.63 -4.61
N LEU A 39 -9.39 -7.23 -4.89
CA LEU A 39 -8.28 -8.15 -5.14
C LEU A 39 -7.98 -9.03 -3.92
N LEU A 40 -8.01 -8.46 -2.70
CA LEU A 40 -7.83 -9.23 -1.47
C LEU A 40 -8.97 -10.24 -1.23
N ARG A 41 -10.21 -9.94 -1.60
CA ARG A 41 -11.32 -10.90 -1.56
C ARG A 41 -11.12 -12.05 -2.56
N ILE A 42 -10.61 -11.74 -3.75
CA ILE A 42 -10.23 -12.74 -4.75
C ILE A 42 -9.10 -13.62 -4.22
N ASP A 43 -8.05 -13.03 -3.66
CA ASP A 43 -6.95 -13.77 -3.04
C ASP A 43 -7.43 -14.72 -1.95
N SER A 44 -8.32 -14.25 -1.06
CA SER A 44 -8.92 -15.07 -0.02
C SER A 44 -9.68 -16.27 -0.59
N LEU A 45 -10.45 -16.07 -1.65
CA LEU A 45 -11.15 -17.15 -2.36
C LEU A 45 -10.17 -18.15 -2.98
N LEU A 46 -9.09 -17.66 -3.64
CA LEU A 46 -8.07 -18.52 -4.25
C LEU A 46 -7.29 -19.32 -3.20
N LYS A 47 -7.05 -18.76 -2.01
CA LYS A 47 -6.48 -19.48 -0.85
C LYS A 47 -7.37 -20.65 -0.41
N VAL A 48 -8.68 -20.42 -0.37
CA VAL A 48 -9.63 -21.52 -0.07
C VAL A 48 -9.61 -22.56 -1.17
N ALA A 49 -9.64 -22.16 -2.45
CA ALA A 49 -9.56 -23.09 -3.57
C ALA A 49 -8.29 -23.94 -3.52
N LEU A 50 -7.13 -23.34 -3.20
CA LEU A 50 -5.87 -24.07 -3.03
C LEU A 50 -5.93 -25.06 -1.86
N ARG A 51 -6.52 -24.66 -0.73
CA ARG A 51 -6.71 -25.53 0.45
C ARG A 51 -7.60 -26.72 0.12
N VAL A 52 -8.71 -26.48 -0.59
CA VAL A 52 -9.63 -27.52 -1.03
C VAL A 52 -8.94 -28.48 -2.00
N LYS A 53 -8.21 -27.94 -2.98
CA LYS A 53 -7.44 -28.74 -3.94
C LYS A 53 -6.36 -29.58 -3.26
N THR A 54 -5.68 -29.03 -2.26
CA THR A 54 -4.69 -29.78 -1.48
C THR A 54 -5.35 -30.87 -0.64
N PHE A 55 -6.50 -30.58 -0.03
CA PHE A 55 -7.27 -31.56 0.73
C PHE A 55 -7.76 -32.72 -0.17
N SER A 56 -8.07 -32.44 -1.43
CA SER A 56 -8.54 -33.45 -2.38
C SER A 56 -7.48 -34.48 -2.77
N ARG A 57 -6.17 -34.15 -2.67
CA ARG A 57 -5.09 -35.06 -3.06
C ARG A 57 -5.15 -36.34 -2.25
N ARG A 58 -5.03 -37.46 -2.96
CA ARG A 58 -5.00 -38.80 -2.40
C ARG A 58 -3.78 -39.55 -2.92
N ASP A 59 -3.48 -40.68 -2.31
CA ASP A 59 -2.46 -41.59 -2.83
C ASP A 59 -2.87 -42.11 -4.20
N ASP A 60 -1.93 -42.30 -5.10
CA ASP A 60 -2.18 -42.71 -6.49
C ASP A 60 -2.90 -44.04 -6.59
N GLU A 61 -2.80 -44.89 -5.54
CA GLU A 61 -3.47 -46.21 -5.45
C GLU A 61 -4.89 -46.14 -4.86
N ALA A 62 -5.34 -44.94 -4.41
CA ALA A 62 -6.65 -44.81 -3.81
C ALA A 62 -7.77 -44.87 -4.87
N GLU A 63 -8.80 -45.69 -4.64
CA GLU A 63 -9.98 -45.75 -5.52
C GLU A 63 -10.69 -44.38 -5.56
N ARG A 64 -11.20 -44.03 -6.74
CA ARG A 64 -12.01 -42.80 -6.92
C ARG A 64 -13.28 -42.87 -6.08
N ASP A 65 -13.67 -41.77 -5.54
CA ASP A 65 -14.93 -41.62 -4.82
C ASP A 65 -15.83 -40.54 -5.47
N SER A 66 -17.04 -40.36 -4.95
CA SER A 66 -18.05 -39.46 -5.50
C SER A 66 -17.68 -37.98 -5.46
N LEU A 67 -16.60 -37.57 -4.75
CA LEU A 67 -16.16 -36.19 -4.59
C LEU A 67 -15.03 -35.82 -5.56
N ASP A 68 -14.36 -36.80 -6.16
CA ASP A 68 -13.17 -36.52 -7.01
C ASP A 68 -13.53 -35.62 -8.18
N ASP A 69 -14.64 -35.86 -8.87
CA ASP A 69 -15.07 -35.02 -10.00
C ASP A 69 -15.33 -33.56 -9.58
N MET A 70 -15.89 -33.35 -8.39
CA MET A 70 -16.07 -31.97 -7.83
C MET A 70 -14.74 -31.29 -7.56
N PHE A 71 -13.79 -31.98 -6.95
CA PHE A 71 -12.47 -31.42 -6.64
C PHE A 71 -11.63 -31.20 -7.90
N GLU A 72 -11.79 -32.00 -8.93
CA GLU A 72 -11.08 -31.84 -10.21
C GLU A 72 -11.43 -30.52 -10.91
N THR A 73 -12.66 -30.05 -10.77
CA THR A 73 -13.11 -28.77 -11.37
C THR A 73 -12.53 -27.55 -10.71
N ILE A 74 -11.93 -27.67 -9.53
CA ILE A 74 -11.39 -26.52 -8.78
C ILE A 74 -10.00 -26.18 -9.31
N GLU A 75 -9.87 -24.95 -9.83
CA GLU A 75 -8.60 -24.36 -10.27
C GLU A 75 -8.17 -23.27 -9.31
N PRO A 76 -7.11 -23.47 -8.51
CA PRO A 76 -6.68 -22.49 -7.49
C PRO A 76 -5.96 -21.27 -8.06
N LEU A 77 -5.68 -21.21 -9.37
CA LEU A 77 -5.00 -20.09 -10.04
C LEU A 77 -3.79 -19.55 -9.26
N THR A 78 -2.90 -20.45 -8.87
CA THR A 78 -1.80 -20.19 -7.93
C THR A 78 -0.92 -19.01 -8.37
N ASN A 79 -0.67 -18.85 -9.67
CA ASN A 79 0.13 -17.73 -10.17
C ASN A 79 -0.58 -16.39 -9.93
N LEU A 80 -1.87 -16.30 -10.23
CA LEU A 80 -2.68 -15.11 -9.96
C LEU A 80 -2.72 -14.79 -8.46
N LYS A 81 -2.94 -15.80 -7.62
CA LYS A 81 -2.90 -15.68 -6.17
C LYS A 81 -1.57 -15.08 -5.69
N ASN A 82 -0.46 -15.64 -6.14
CA ASN A 82 0.88 -15.18 -5.75
C ASN A 82 1.15 -13.75 -6.23
N ASP A 83 0.68 -13.37 -7.42
CA ASP A 83 0.81 -12.01 -7.92
C ASP A 83 0.01 -11.01 -7.09
N ILE A 84 -1.21 -11.36 -6.69
CA ILE A 84 -2.02 -10.51 -5.80
C ILE A 84 -1.30 -10.33 -4.45
N GLU A 85 -0.86 -11.42 -3.82
CA GLU A 85 -0.13 -11.38 -2.53
C GLU A 85 1.16 -10.56 -2.61
N ARG A 86 1.89 -10.66 -3.71
CA ARG A 86 3.11 -9.89 -3.93
C ARG A 86 2.85 -8.40 -4.09
N CYS A 87 1.74 -8.05 -4.74
CA CYS A 87 1.44 -6.65 -5.09
C CYS A 87 0.64 -5.91 -4.02
N ILE A 88 -0.29 -6.59 -3.33
CA ILE A 88 -1.25 -5.97 -2.42
C ILE A 88 -0.92 -6.38 -0.98
N ILE A 89 -0.47 -5.41 -0.18
CA ILE A 89 -0.15 -5.64 1.24
C ILE A 89 -1.41 -5.53 2.09
N SER A 90 -2.24 -4.52 1.83
CA SER A 90 -3.51 -4.27 2.52
C SER A 90 -4.47 -3.50 1.62
N GLU A 91 -5.67 -3.19 2.11
CA GLU A 91 -6.63 -2.36 1.36
C GLU A 91 -6.06 -0.98 1.00
N ASP A 92 -5.20 -0.43 1.85
CA ASP A 92 -4.64 0.91 1.72
C ASP A 92 -3.18 0.91 1.22
N GLU A 93 -2.58 -0.27 1.00
CA GLU A 93 -1.15 -0.36 0.72
C GLU A 93 -0.83 -1.33 -0.43
N ILE A 94 -0.16 -0.78 -1.44
CA ILE A 94 0.43 -1.52 -2.55
C ILE A 94 1.93 -1.63 -2.32
N ALA A 95 2.50 -2.82 -2.52
CA ALA A 95 3.93 -3.08 -2.36
C ALA A 95 4.78 -2.21 -3.29
N ASP A 96 5.94 -1.77 -2.82
CA ASP A 96 6.86 -0.94 -3.62
C ASP A 96 7.27 -1.63 -4.93
N ASP A 97 7.45 -2.94 -4.89
CA ASP A 97 7.86 -3.75 -6.04
C ASP A 97 6.70 -4.36 -6.83
N ALA A 98 5.45 -3.91 -6.58
CA ALA A 98 4.30 -4.31 -7.38
C ALA A 98 4.53 -4.06 -8.88
N SER A 99 5.23 -2.97 -9.21
CA SER A 99 5.79 -2.76 -10.54
C SER A 99 7.13 -2.02 -10.48
N ALA A 100 7.99 -2.23 -11.49
CA ALA A 100 9.26 -1.53 -11.59
C ALA A 100 9.09 -0.01 -11.66
N ASN A 101 8.04 0.46 -12.32
CA ASN A 101 7.72 1.88 -12.43
C ASN A 101 7.33 2.49 -11.08
N LEU A 102 6.45 1.84 -10.33
CA LEU A 102 6.05 2.28 -8.99
C LEU A 102 7.26 2.37 -8.05
N LYS A 103 8.10 1.34 -8.05
CA LYS A 103 9.34 1.30 -7.27
C LYS A 103 10.26 2.48 -7.59
N ASN A 104 10.46 2.76 -8.88
CA ASN A 104 11.29 3.89 -9.31
C ASN A 104 10.68 5.23 -8.90
N ILE A 105 9.38 5.43 -9.08
CA ILE A 105 8.69 6.67 -8.71
C ILE A 105 8.81 6.90 -7.20
N ARG A 106 8.51 5.91 -6.36
CA ARG A 106 8.61 6.02 -4.90
C ARG A 106 10.03 6.30 -4.45
N ARG A 107 11.03 5.66 -5.09
CA ARG A 107 12.45 5.93 -4.84
C ARG A 107 12.80 7.38 -5.16
N GLN A 108 12.36 7.91 -6.31
CA GLN A 108 12.60 9.30 -6.68
C GLN A 108 11.92 10.28 -5.72
N MET A 109 10.70 10.00 -5.32
CA MET A 109 9.98 10.80 -4.33
C MET A 109 10.78 10.86 -3.00
N LYS A 110 11.29 9.72 -2.52
CA LYS A 110 12.09 9.66 -1.31
C LYS A 110 13.39 10.47 -1.44
N ILE A 111 14.14 10.28 -2.53
CA ILE A 111 15.38 11.03 -2.78
C ILE A 111 15.12 12.53 -2.80
N THR A 112 14.04 12.95 -3.47
CA THR A 112 13.67 14.38 -3.55
C THR A 112 13.28 14.92 -2.19
N ASN A 113 12.48 14.18 -1.43
CA ASN A 113 12.11 14.57 -0.07
C ASN A 113 13.32 14.68 0.87
N ASP A 114 14.23 13.71 0.83
CA ASP A 114 15.46 13.74 1.62
C ASP A 114 16.36 14.95 1.25
N ARG A 115 16.40 15.31 -0.03
CA ARG A 115 17.11 16.48 -0.52
C ARG A 115 16.51 17.79 0.03
N VAL A 116 15.18 17.91 -0.02
CA VAL A 116 14.44 19.05 0.56
C VAL A 116 14.76 19.19 2.04
N HIS A 117 14.66 18.09 2.80
CA HIS A 117 15.01 18.10 4.22
C HIS A 117 16.46 18.50 4.49
N SER A 118 17.42 18.04 3.70
CA SER A 118 18.83 18.40 3.82
C SER A 118 19.06 19.89 3.58
N GLN A 119 18.41 20.46 2.56
CA GLN A 119 18.50 21.91 2.28
C GLN A 119 17.90 22.74 3.40
N LEU A 120 16.74 22.37 3.90
CA LEU A 120 16.11 23.07 5.02
C LEU A 120 16.93 22.95 6.31
N SER A 121 17.47 21.77 6.60
CA SER A 121 18.36 21.55 7.75
C SER A 121 19.62 22.43 7.68
N SER A 122 20.20 22.57 6.50
CA SER A 122 21.34 23.46 6.28
C SER A 122 20.96 24.93 6.54
N LEU A 123 19.77 25.35 6.10
CA LEU A 123 19.26 26.70 6.33
C LEU A 123 19.06 26.99 7.82
N ILE A 124 18.33 26.12 8.54
CA ILE A 124 18.02 26.35 9.97
C ILE A 124 19.24 26.29 10.87
N ASN A 125 20.27 25.52 10.47
CA ASN A 125 21.54 25.44 11.23
C ASN A 125 22.59 26.44 10.78
N SER A 126 22.30 27.25 9.77
CA SER A 126 23.22 28.32 9.33
C SER A 126 23.20 29.51 10.30
N GLN A 127 24.27 30.32 10.25
CA GLN A 127 24.30 31.54 11.02
C GLN A 127 23.20 32.54 10.63
N SER A 128 22.87 32.60 9.34
CA SER A 128 21.74 33.39 8.84
C SER A 128 20.40 32.83 9.38
N GLY A 129 20.23 31.52 9.43
CA GLY A 129 19.05 30.89 10.02
C GLY A 129 18.88 31.26 11.50
N HIS A 130 19.92 31.22 12.29
CA HIS A 130 19.85 31.66 13.69
C HIS A 130 19.42 33.11 13.85
N THR A 131 19.74 33.97 12.89
CA THR A 131 19.36 35.39 12.91
C THR A 131 17.92 35.59 12.43
N TYR A 132 17.55 34.99 11.33
CA TYR A 132 16.28 35.24 10.61
C TYR A 132 15.10 34.42 11.11
N LEU A 133 15.35 33.23 11.67
CA LEU A 133 14.30 32.36 12.11
C LEU A 133 13.87 32.59 13.55
N GLN A 134 12.54 32.47 13.78
CA GLN A 134 11.99 32.54 15.14
C GLN A 134 12.44 31.32 15.95
N ASP A 135 12.45 30.14 15.32
CA ASP A 135 12.93 28.88 15.86
C ASP A 135 13.67 28.08 14.78
N ALA A 136 14.68 27.31 15.18
CA ALA A 136 15.44 26.44 14.26
C ALA A 136 14.69 25.11 14.02
N LEU A 137 13.54 25.18 13.38
CA LEU A 137 12.72 24.02 13.08
C LEU A 137 12.12 24.10 11.67
N ILE A 138 11.78 22.92 11.14
CA ILE A 138 11.02 22.74 9.90
C ILE A 138 9.59 22.39 10.28
N THR A 139 8.62 23.02 9.65
CA THR A 139 7.20 22.76 9.87
C THR A 139 6.45 22.56 8.57
N MET A 140 5.22 22.07 8.66
CA MET A 140 4.32 21.94 7.49
C MET A 140 3.21 22.98 7.60
N ARG A 141 2.95 23.70 6.51
CA ARG A 141 1.80 24.58 6.33
C ARG A 141 1.25 24.36 4.93
N ASP A 142 -0.06 24.15 4.82
CA ASP A 142 -0.74 23.89 3.54
C ASP A 142 -0.08 22.77 2.69
N GLY A 143 0.43 21.72 3.37
CA GLY A 143 1.12 20.62 2.72
C GLY A 143 2.53 20.94 2.19
N ARG A 144 3.08 22.09 2.55
CA ARG A 144 4.42 22.55 2.12
C ARG A 144 5.37 22.66 3.30
N TYR A 145 6.65 22.36 3.07
CA TYR A 145 7.69 22.55 4.08
C TYR A 145 8.02 24.02 4.25
N CYS A 146 7.90 24.51 5.45
CA CYS A 146 8.14 25.90 5.79
C CYS A 146 9.14 26.04 6.96
N VAL A 147 9.74 27.22 7.05
CA VAL A 147 10.53 27.67 8.20
C VAL A 147 9.87 28.90 8.83
N PRO A 148 9.90 29.04 10.17
CA PRO A 148 9.32 30.19 10.86
C PRO A 148 10.28 31.38 10.81
N VAL A 149 9.99 32.37 10.00
CA VAL A 149 10.81 33.58 9.79
C VAL A 149 10.27 34.72 10.62
N LYS A 150 11.15 35.44 11.34
CA LYS A 150 10.78 36.69 12.01
C LYS A 150 10.33 37.73 10.98
N GLN A 151 9.24 38.42 11.23
CA GLN A 151 8.64 39.33 10.26
C GLN A 151 9.61 40.41 9.79
N GLU A 152 10.46 40.94 10.65
CA GLU A 152 11.44 41.95 10.31
C GLU A 152 12.51 41.46 9.32
N TYR A 153 12.71 40.17 9.21
CA TYR A 153 13.63 39.51 8.25
C TYR A 153 12.93 38.93 7.01
N ARG A 154 11.67 39.29 6.79
CA ARG A 154 10.91 38.81 5.60
C ARG A 154 11.67 38.99 4.28
N GLY A 155 12.33 40.14 4.12
CA GLY A 155 13.10 40.47 2.91
C GLY A 155 14.40 39.69 2.75
N ASN A 156 14.88 39.02 3.78
CA ASN A 156 16.12 38.24 3.77
C ASN A 156 15.94 36.78 3.43
N VAL A 157 14.71 36.28 3.43
CA VAL A 157 14.36 34.89 3.12
C VAL A 157 13.45 34.87 1.90
N ASN A 158 13.99 34.50 0.74
CA ASN A 158 13.23 34.36 -0.47
C ASN A 158 12.34 33.10 -0.41
N GLY A 159 11.10 33.24 -0.73
CA GLY A 159 10.15 32.12 -0.74
C GLY A 159 8.69 32.58 -0.72
N ILE A 160 7.81 31.61 -0.53
CA ILE A 160 6.38 31.80 -0.49
C ILE A 160 5.88 31.73 0.94
N ILE A 161 5.11 32.76 1.37
CA ILE A 161 4.44 32.76 2.66
C ILE A 161 3.20 31.90 2.56
N HIS A 162 3.11 30.85 3.39
CA HIS A 162 1.92 29.98 3.45
C HIS A 162 1.06 30.25 4.67
N ASP A 163 1.63 30.81 5.74
CA ASP A 163 0.91 31.08 6.97
C ASP A 163 1.63 32.13 7.79
N GLN A 164 0.98 32.66 8.83
CA GLN A 164 1.57 33.56 9.81
C GLN A 164 1.02 33.26 11.20
N SER A 165 1.78 33.65 12.25
CA SER A 165 1.31 33.60 13.63
C SER A 165 0.15 34.57 13.84
N SER A 166 -0.63 34.39 14.91
CA SER A 166 -1.80 35.22 15.24
C SER A 166 -1.45 36.70 15.38
N THR A 167 -0.25 37.02 15.83
CA THR A 167 0.26 38.39 15.96
C THR A 167 0.93 38.93 14.68
N GLY A 168 1.16 38.07 13.68
CA GLY A 168 1.92 38.41 12.47
C GLY A 168 3.43 38.54 12.68
N SER A 169 3.95 38.24 13.88
CA SER A 169 5.38 38.38 14.19
C SER A 169 6.24 37.25 13.58
N THR A 170 5.64 36.13 13.22
CA THR A 170 6.28 35.00 12.57
C THR A 170 5.58 34.66 11.27
N LEU A 171 6.33 34.53 10.18
CA LEU A 171 5.86 34.14 8.87
C LEU A 171 6.37 32.73 8.57
N PHE A 172 5.47 31.83 8.15
CA PHE A 172 5.84 30.48 7.72
C PHE A 172 6.12 30.49 6.22
N ILE A 173 7.40 30.48 5.88
CA ILE A 173 7.88 30.63 4.51
C ILE A 173 8.40 29.31 3.99
N GLU A 174 7.92 28.90 2.80
CA GLU A 174 8.56 27.89 1.98
C GLU A 174 9.73 28.56 1.24
N PRO A 175 10.99 28.21 1.56
CA PRO A 175 12.13 28.82 0.90
C PRO A 175 12.19 28.50 -0.59
N ALA A 176 12.63 29.44 -1.42
CA ALA A 176 12.74 29.25 -2.88
C ALA A 176 13.76 28.15 -3.29
N ALA A 177 14.58 27.68 -2.34
CA ALA A 177 15.53 26.59 -2.58
C ALA A 177 14.92 25.18 -2.45
N VAL A 178 13.65 25.07 -2.06
CA VAL A 178 12.92 23.79 -1.81
C VAL A 178 12.15 23.29 -3.02
#